data_a3183b9298c1d032df58df157265a640
#
_entry.id   a3183b9298c1d032df58df157265a640
#
_cell.length_a   1.000
_cell.length_b   1.000
_cell.length_c   1.000
_cell.angle_alpha   90.00
_cell.angle_beta   90.00
_cell.angle_gamma   90.00
#
_symmetry.space_group_name_H-M   'P 1'
#
loop_
_entity.id
_entity.type
_entity.pdbx_description
1 polymer ?
#
loop_
_entity_poly.entity_id
_entity_poly.type
_entity_poly.pdbx_seq_one_letter_code
_entity_poly.pdbx_strand_id
1 'polypeptide(L)'
;MPTIIFKATEACNANCVYCDVVHRKKPRTIPLDLLKVVFERFNEYLLECPNEEIRVIWHGGEPCMAGIELYKTALKYTKEICEGTKDRLKFAVQSNITMMNQEFLDVFMEMGIHVIGTSYEPIHGVRGLGKVRDSRLYNKKFFITW
;
A
#
# COMPACT_ATOMS: atom_id res chain seq x y z
N MET A 1 -14.89 7.94 -11.84
CA MET A 1 -13.55 7.47 -11.35
C MET A 1 -13.74 6.32 -10.38
N PRO A 2 -13.55 5.06 -10.80
CA PRO A 2 -13.55 3.92 -9.90
C PRO A 2 -12.38 3.98 -8.90
N THR A 3 -12.63 3.54 -7.66
CA THR A 3 -11.62 3.44 -6.62
C THR A 3 -11.40 1.97 -6.26
N ILE A 4 -10.16 1.53 -6.34
CA ILE A 4 -9.74 0.15 -6.09
C ILE A 4 -8.90 0.11 -4.82
N ILE A 5 -9.38 -0.58 -3.78
CA ILE A 5 -8.58 -0.88 -2.59
C ILE A 5 -7.74 -2.11 -2.90
N PHE A 6 -6.46 -1.89 -3.16
CA PHE A 6 -5.55 -2.94 -3.59
C PHE A 6 -4.79 -3.53 -2.41
N LYS A 7 -5.21 -4.70 -1.97
CA LYS A 7 -4.56 -5.44 -0.87
C LYS A 7 -3.38 -6.24 -1.40
N ALA A 8 -2.22 -5.59 -1.49
CA ALA A 8 -1.00 -6.19 -2.05
C ALA A 8 -0.44 -7.32 -1.18
N THR A 9 -0.67 -7.27 0.14
CA THR A 9 -0.20 -8.29 1.09
C THR A 9 -1.18 -8.49 2.23
N GLU A 10 -1.22 -9.71 2.77
CA GLU A 10 -1.93 -10.05 4.01
C GLU A 10 -1.03 -9.84 5.25
N ALA A 11 0.28 -9.60 5.04
CA ALA A 11 1.21 -9.42 6.14
C ALA A 11 1.01 -8.06 6.82
N CYS A 12 1.07 -8.05 8.15
CA CYS A 12 1.08 -6.84 8.96
C CYS A 12 2.01 -7.01 10.16
N ASN A 13 2.81 -6.00 10.45
CA ASN A 13 3.68 -5.95 11.60
C ASN A 13 2.96 -5.47 12.88
N ALA A 14 1.77 -4.88 12.72
CA ALA A 14 0.95 -4.44 13.83
C ALA A 14 -0.12 -5.49 14.20
N ASN A 15 -0.54 -5.42 15.47
CA ASN A 15 -1.61 -6.22 16.04
C ASN A 15 -2.62 -5.29 16.72
N CYS A 16 -3.60 -4.80 15.95
CA CYS A 16 -4.62 -3.87 16.42
C CYS A 16 -5.88 -4.61 16.84
N VAL A 17 -6.52 -4.23 17.96
CA VAL A 17 -7.69 -4.94 18.52
C VAL A 17 -8.92 -4.92 17.59
N TYR A 18 -9.05 -3.89 16.79
CA TYR A 18 -10.22 -3.68 15.91
C TYR A 18 -9.95 -4.16 14.46
N CYS A 19 -8.74 -4.66 14.17
CA CYS A 19 -8.37 -5.05 12.82
C CYS A 19 -8.90 -6.46 12.52
N ASP A 20 -9.68 -6.57 11.45
CA ASP A 20 -10.21 -7.82 10.93
C ASP A 20 -9.25 -8.54 9.95
N VAL A 21 -8.08 -7.96 9.73
CA VAL A 21 -7.03 -8.62 8.94
C VAL A 21 -6.60 -9.89 9.67
N VAL A 22 -6.91 -11.03 9.06
CA VAL A 22 -6.58 -12.34 9.63
C VAL A 22 -5.07 -12.51 9.66
N HIS A 23 -4.51 -12.61 10.87
CA HIS A 23 -3.08 -12.90 11.06
C HIS A 23 -2.80 -14.36 10.68
N ARG A 24 -2.54 -14.60 9.40
CA ARG A 24 -2.19 -15.93 8.91
C ARG A 24 -0.76 -16.31 9.32
N LYS A 25 -0.53 -17.58 9.60
CA LYS A 25 0.83 -18.09 9.84
C LYS A 25 1.74 -17.90 8.62
N LYS A 26 1.15 -17.92 7.41
CA LYS A 26 1.84 -17.67 6.13
C LYS A 26 1.01 -16.65 5.36
N PRO A 27 1.22 -15.35 5.58
CA PRO A 27 0.53 -14.31 4.84
C PRO A 27 0.97 -14.34 3.37
N ARG A 28 0.02 -14.10 2.48
CA ARG A 28 0.29 -14.03 1.03
C ARG A 28 0.59 -12.60 0.63
N THR A 29 1.51 -12.48 -0.32
CA THR A 29 1.75 -11.23 -1.07
C THR A 29 1.50 -11.53 -2.54
N ILE A 30 0.96 -10.57 -3.28
CA ILE A 30 0.69 -10.75 -4.70
C ILE A 30 1.98 -11.07 -5.45
N PRO A 31 2.01 -12.12 -6.28
CA PRO A 31 3.13 -12.38 -7.18
C PRO A 31 3.28 -11.27 -8.24
N LEU A 32 4.51 -11.01 -8.69
CA LEU A 32 4.79 -9.92 -9.63
C LEU A 32 4.19 -10.18 -11.04
N ASP A 33 4.05 -11.45 -11.43
CA ASP A 33 3.38 -11.83 -12.68
C ASP A 33 1.89 -11.51 -12.63
N LEU A 34 1.22 -11.77 -11.49
CA LEU A 34 -0.17 -11.38 -11.30
C LEU A 34 -0.32 -9.86 -11.21
N LEU A 35 0.64 -9.17 -10.58
CA LEU A 35 0.67 -7.70 -10.56
C LEU A 35 0.71 -7.13 -11.98
N LYS A 36 1.48 -7.75 -12.89
CA LYS A 36 1.54 -7.36 -14.31
C LYS A 36 0.15 -7.42 -14.95
N VAL A 37 -0.56 -8.53 -14.78
CA VAL A 37 -1.92 -8.72 -15.31
C VAL A 37 -2.87 -7.63 -14.79
N VAL A 38 -2.74 -7.24 -13.53
CA VAL A 38 -3.56 -6.15 -12.96
C VAL A 38 -3.32 -4.84 -13.70
N PHE A 39 -2.07 -4.47 -13.98
CA PHE A 39 -1.75 -3.25 -14.73
C PHE A 39 -2.22 -3.32 -16.18
N GLU A 40 -2.15 -4.49 -16.81
CA GLU A 40 -2.73 -4.72 -18.15
C GLU A 40 -4.25 -4.44 -18.13
N ARG A 41 -4.98 -4.92 -17.12
CA ARG A 41 -6.42 -4.65 -16.96
C ARG A 41 -6.73 -3.18 -16.65
N PHE A 42 -5.89 -2.50 -15.88
CA PHE A 42 -6.03 -1.05 -15.68
C PHE A 42 -5.90 -0.29 -17.00
N ASN A 43 -4.87 -0.64 -17.79
CA ASN A 43 -4.64 -0.01 -19.08
C ASN A 43 -5.78 -0.26 -20.06
N GLU A 44 -6.25 -1.50 -20.18
CA GLU A 44 -7.40 -1.87 -21.03
C GLU A 44 -8.63 -1.05 -20.66
N TYR A 45 -9.00 -1.00 -19.37
CA TYR A 45 -10.14 -0.21 -18.91
C TYR A 45 -9.99 1.28 -19.26
N LEU A 46 -8.82 1.86 -19.04
CA LEU A 46 -8.57 3.26 -19.34
C LEU A 46 -8.57 3.57 -20.85
N LEU A 47 -8.21 2.61 -21.69
CA LEU A 47 -8.32 2.75 -23.15
C LEU A 47 -9.79 2.68 -23.61
N GLU A 48 -10.58 1.78 -23.04
CA GLU A 48 -12.01 1.64 -23.35
C GLU A 48 -12.83 2.82 -22.82
N CYS A 49 -12.39 3.43 -21.70
CA CYS A 49 -13.07 4.54 -21.03
C CYS A 49 -12.19 5.80 -21.02
N PRO A 50 -12.05 6.55 -22.13
CA PRO A 50 -11.07 7.63 -22.28
C PRO A 50 -11.28 8.81 -21.35
N ASN A 51 -12.49 9.01 -20.80
CA ASN A 51 -12.83 10.09 -19.88
C ASN A 51 -12.76 9.67 -18.40
N GLU A 52 -12.41 8.41 -18.11
CA GLU A 52 -12.31 7.89 -16.76
C GLU A 52 -10.88 7.94 -16.23
N GLU A 53 -10.78 8.04 -14.91
CA GLU A 53 -9.55 7.80 -14.14
C GLU A 53 -9.75 6.60 -13.22
N ILE A 54 -8.69 5.92 -12.84
CA ILE A 54 -8.68 4.89 -11.80
C ILE A 54 -7.91 5.42 -10.59
N ARG A 55 -8.48 5.30 -9.40
CA ARG A 55 -7.78 5.51 -8.14
C ARG A 55 -7.43 4.18 -7.51
N VAL A 56 -6.15 3.89 -7.32
CA VAL A 56 -5.64 2.70 -6.64
C VAL A 56 -5.14 3.09 -5.26
N ILE A 57 -5.72 2.50 -4.22
CA ILE A 57 -5.28 2.70 -2.83
C ILE A 57 -4.51 1.45 -2.40
N TRP A 58 -3.19 1.57 -2.27
CA TRP A 58 -2.37 0.53 -1.72
C TRP A 58 -2.73 0.31 -0.25
N HIS A 59 -3.17 -0.90 0.05
CA HIS A 59 -3.68 -1.31 1.34
C HIS A 59 -3.28 -2.78 1.62
N GLY A 60 -3.93 -3.41 2.56
CA GLY A 60 -3.76 -4.83 2.88
C GLY A 60 -3.59 -5.01 4.38
N GLY A 61 -2.61 -5.80 4.81
CA GLY A 61 -2.12 -5.78 6.18
C GLY A 61 -1.37 -4.47 6.42
N GLU A 62 -0.06 -4.48 6.22
CA GLU A 62 0.75 -3.26 6.11
C GLU A 62 1.39 -3.22 4.72
N PRO A 63 1.12 -2.20 3.88
CA PRO A 63 1.67 -2.14 2.52
C PRO A 63 3.18 -2.30 2.44
N CYS A 64 3.95 -1.67 3.35
CA CYS A 64 5.39 -1.76 3.36
C CYS A 64 5.90 -3.21 3.57
N MET A 65 5.09 -4.11 4.13
CA MET A 65 5.43 -5.52 4.25
C MET A 65 5.34 -6.31 2.93
N ALA A 66 4.78 -5.72 1.88
CA ALA A 66 4.86 -6.30 0.54
C ALA A 66 6.28 -6.22 -0.05
N GLY A 67 7.13 -5.37 0.53
CA GLY A 67 8.51 -5.14 0.10
C GLY A 67 8.60 -4.05 -0.97
N ILE A 68 9.73 -3.35 -1.00
CA ILE A 68 9.96 -2.22 -1.91
C ILE A 68 9.94 -2.62 -3.38
N GLU A 69 10.39 -3.83 -3.70
CA GLU A 69 10.45 -4.33 -5.08
C GLU A 69 9.08 -4.45 -5.75
N LEU A 70 8.03 -4.67 -4.97
CA LEU A 70 6.67 -4.66 -5.50
C LEU A 70 6.30 -3.27 -6.03
N TYR A 71 6.62 -2.20 -5.30
CA TYR A 71 6.30 -0.82 -5.70
C TYR A 71 7.19 -0.31 -6.82
N LYS A 72 8.48 -0.68 -6.83
CA LYS A 72 9.38 -0.41 -7.98
C LYS A 72 8.84 -1.06 -9.24
N THR A 73 8.37 -2.31 -9.12
CA THR A 73 7.76 -3.03 -10.24
C THR A 73 6.44 -2.40 -10.68
N ALA A 74 5.59 -1.99 -9.74
CA ALA A 74 4.35 -1.28 -10.05
C ALA A 74 4.61 0.04 -10.79
N LEU A 75 5.61 0.81 -10.33
CA LEU A 75 6.05 2.04 -11.00
C LEU A 75 6.57 1.76 -12.42
N LYS A 76 7.35 0.69 -12.59
CA LYS A 76 7.79 0.24 -13.91
C LYS A 76 6.60 -0.08 -14.81
N TYR A 77 5.62 -0.87 -14.33
CA TYR A 77 4.43 -1.21 -15.12
C TYR A 77 3.56 0.01 -15.44
N THR A 78 3.48 0.99 -14.53
CA THR A 78 2.82 2.28 -14.81
C THR A 78 3.46 2.97 -16.02
N LYS A 79 4.80 2.95 -16.11
CA LYS A 79 5.54 3.61 -17.19
C LYS A 79 5.50 2.81 -18.50
N GLU A 80 5.59 1.48 -18.45
CA GLU A 80 5.73 0.63 -19.63
C GLU A 80 4.38 0.15 -20.17
N ILE A 81 3.46 -0.32 -19.31
CA ILE A 81 2.17 -0.88 -19.71
C ILE A 81 1.13 0.23 -19.88
N CYS A 82 1.13 1.19 -18.94
CA CYS A 82 0.16 2.28 -18.92
C CYS A 82 0.70 3.58 -19.54
N GLU A 83 1.72 3.52 -20.41
CA GLU A 83 2.39 4.72 -20.94
C GLU A 83 1.41 5.79 -21.46
N GLY A 84 0.43 5.39 -22.26
CA GLY A 84 -0.60 6.28 -22.82
C GLY A 84 -1.75 6.64 -21.87
N THR A 85 -1.84 6.00 -20.71
CA THR A 85 -2.95 6.13 -19.76
C THR A 85 -2.51 6.49 -18.33
N LYS A 86 -1.20 6.55 -18.09
CA LYS A 86 -0.59 6.73 -16.75
C LYS A 86 -1.09 7.96 -16.00
N ASP A 87 -1.35 9.06 -16.71
CA ASP A 87 -1.81 10.31 -16.11
C ASP A 87 -3.24 10.20 -15.53
N ARG A 88 -3.97 9.17 -15.93
CA ARG A 88 -5.30 8.84 -15.43
C ARG A 88 -5.31 7.72 -14.37
N LEU A 89 -4.13 7.18 -14.05
CA LEU A 89 -3.94 6.21 -12.99
C LEU A 89 -3.40 6.92 -11.74
N LYS A 90 -4.26 7.08 -10.73
CA LYS A 90 -3.96 7.82 -9.50
C LYS A 90 -3.69 6.86 -8.36
N PHE A 91 -2.59 7.06 -7.65
CA PHE A 91 -2.21 6.21 -6.53
C PHE A 91 -2.38 6.93 -5.20
N ALA A 92 -2.69 6.15 -4.18
CA ALA A 92 -2.69 6.53 -2.78
C ALA A 92 -2.20 5.34 -1.94
N VAL A 93 -1.78 5.58 -0.71
CA VAL A 93 -1.38 4.54 0.22
C VAL A 93 -2.02 4.77 1.58
N GLN A 94 -2.46 3.69 2.21
CA GLN A 94 -2.94 3.65 3.59
C GLN A 94 -2.02 2.72 4.39
N SER A 95 -1.22 3.28 5.29
CA SER A 95 -0.17 2.59 6.02
C SER A 95 -0.19 2.92 7.51
N ASN A 96 0.30 2.01 8.33
CA ASN A 96 0.59 2.29 9.74
C ASN A 96 1.91 3.05 9.93
N ILE A 97 2.63 3.30 8.85
CA ILE A 97 3.90 4.03 8.69
C ILE A 97 5.10 3.54 9.52
N THR A 98 4.92 2.60 10.43
CA THR A 98 6.01 2.15 11.33
C THR A 98 7.17 1.43 10.64
N MET A 99 7.02 1.10 9.35
CA MET A 99 8.03 0.51 8.48
C MET A 99 8.45 1.43 7.33
N MET A 100 7.85 2.62 7.24
CA MET A 100 8.19 3.59 6.20
C MET A 100 9.65 4.03 6.36
N ASN A 101 10.34 4.14 5.25
CA ASN A 101 11.70 4.67 5.19
C ASN A 101 11.87 5.52 3.91
N GLN A 102 13.02 6.15 3.73
CA GLN A 102 13.27 7.04 2.62
C GLN A 102 13.08 6.35 1.26
N GLU A 103 13.46 5.10 1.12
CA GLU A 103 13.32 4.36 -0.14
C GLU A 103 11.83 4.18 -0.53
N PHE A 104 10.95 3.88 0.43
CA PHE A 104 9.50 3.85 0.18
C PHE A 104 8.96 5.23 -0.20
N LEU A 105 9.40 6.28 0.50
CA LEU A 105 8.96 7.65 0.22
C LEU A 105 9.35 8.08 -1.19
N ASP A 106 10.58 7.81 -1.61
CA ASP A 106 11.07 8.16 -2.94
C ASP A 106 10.24 7.48 -4.04
N VAL A 107 9.99 6.18 -3.92
CA VAL A 107 9.18 5.42 -4.88
C VAL A 107 7.72 5.92 -4.88
N PHE A 108 7.14 6.17 -3.72
CA PHE A 108 5.77 6.68 -3.63
C PHE A 108 5.64 8.07 -4.22
N MET A 109 6.60 8.96 -3.99
CA MET A 109 6.62 10.28 -4.62
C MET A 109 6.72 10.18 -6.14
N GLU A 110 7.55 9.27 -6.66
CA GLU A 110 7.66 9.03 -8.10
C GLU A 110 6.36 8.45 -8.69
N MET A 111 5.57 7.69 -7.90
CA MET A 111 4.23 7.25 -8.26
C MET A 111 3.16 8.35 -8.15
N GLY A 112 3.53 9.58 -7.76
CA GLY A 112 2.61 10.69 -7.55
C GLY A 112 1.85 10.64 -6.22
N ILE A 113 2.32 9.85 -5.25
CA ILE A 113 1.73 9.78 -3.90
C ILE A 113 2.41 10.83 -3.02
N HIS A 114 1.73 11.95 -2.80
CA HIS A 114 2.24 13.05 -1.97
C HIS A 114 1.62 13.08 -0.57
N VAL A 115 0.60 12.25 -0.32
CA VAL A 115 -0.10 12.16 0.97
C VAL A 115 -0.27 10.70 1.34
N ILE A 116 0.15 10.36 2.54
CA ILE A 116 0.01 9.01 3.10
C ILE A 116 -1.18 9.03 4.06
N GLY A 117 -2.18 8.21 3.80
CA GLY A 117 -3.25 7.94 4.74
C GLY A 117 -2.71 7.11 5.90
N THR A 118 -2.95 7.56 7.12
CA THR A 118 -2.60 6.78 8.31
C THR A 118 -3.66 6.96 9.39
N SER A 119 -3.62 6.13 10.41
CA SER A 119 -4.49 6.24 11.56
C SER A 119 -3.66 6.16 12.84
N TYR A 120 -3.89 7.09 13.73
CA TYR A 120 -3.32 7.10 15.06
C TYR A 120 -4.39 6.82 16.11
N GLU A 121 -4.04 6.04 17.13
CA GLU A 121 -4.90 5.74 18.25
C GLU A 121 -4.14 6.01 19.55
N PRO A 122 -4.54 7.04 20.33
CA PRO A 122 -3.83 7.41 21.54
C PRO A 122 -4.03 6.44 22.69
N ILE A 123 -5.06 5.58 22.62
CA ILE A 123 -5.39 4.64 23.67
C ILE A 123 -4.38 3.49 23.71
N HIS A 124 -3.73 3.33 24.85
CA HIS A 124 -2.78 2.24 25.08
C HIS A 124 -3.47 0.88 24.96
N GLY A 125 -2.80 -0.09 24.30
CA GLY A 125 -3.30 -1.45 24.13
C GLY A 125 -4.23 -1.66 22.92
N VAL A 126 -4.65 -0.59 22.23
CA VAL A 126 -5.50 -0.68 21.02
C VAL A 126 -4.67 -1.02 19.79
N ARG A 127 -3.53 -0.32 19.61
CA ARG A 127 -2.54 -0.62 18.58
C ARG A 127 -1.24 -1.07 19.20
N GLY A 128 -0.50 -1.92 18.50
CA GLY A 128 0.82 -2.32 18.95
C GLY A 128 1.56 -3.13 17.89
N LEU A 129 2.86 -3.25 18.05
CA LEU A 129 3.71 -4.09 17.19
C LEU A 129 3.86 -5.48 17.79
N GLY A 130 4.02 -6.46 16.89
CA GLY A 130 4.30 -7.84 17.26
C GLY A 130 3.14 -8.58 17.93
N LYS A 131 3.41 -9.81 18.30
CA LYS A 131 2.38 -10.72 18.87
C LYS A 131 1.81 -10.26 20.21
N VAL A 132 2.62 -9.61 21.03
CA VAL A 132 2.22 -9.10 22.38
C VAL A 132 1.61 -7.71 22.37
N ARG A 133 1.36 -7.14 21.21
CA ARG A 133 0.77 -5.80 21.01
C ARG A 133 1.49 -4.72 21.80
N ASP A 134 2.78 -4.54 21.52
CA ASP A 134 3.59 -3.48 22.16
C ASP A 134 3.20 -2.09 21.61
N SER A 135 2.32 -1.40 22.35
CA SER A 135 1.86 -0.05 22.00
C SER A 135 2.94 1.01 22.18
N ARG A 136 3.88 0.84 23.11
CA ARG A 136 4.97 1.80 23.32
C ARG A 136 5.92 1.77 22.14
N LEU A 137 6.28 0.58 21.68
CA LEU A 137 7.11 0.41 20.50
C LEU A 137 6.41 0.93 19.24
N TYR A 138 5.08 0.68 19.12
CA TYR A 138 4.27 1.21 18.02
C TYR A 138 4.35 2.73 17.97
N ASN A 139 4.01 3.40 19.08
CA ASN A 139 4.00 4.86 19.16
C ASN A 139 5.40 5.44 18.92
N LYS A 140 6.44 4.83 19.50
CA LYS A 140 7.82 5.27 19.24
C LYS A 140 8.15 5.24 17.74
N LYS A 141 7.85 4.16 17.04
CA LYS A 141 8.10 4.05 15.60
C LYS A 141 7.23 5.01 14.81
N PHE A 142 5.94 5.12 15.15
CA PHE A 142 5.00 6.03 14.51
C PHE A 142 5.49 7.48 14.51
N PHE A 143 6.00 7.98 15.65
CA PHE A 143 6.47 9.36 15.77
C PHE A 143 7.91 9.60 15.29
N ILE A 144 8.75 8.58 15.18
CA ILE A 144 10.12 8.73 14.65
C ILE A 144 10.14 8.75 13.12
N THR A 145 9.15 8.21 12.47
CA THR A 145 9.07 8.15 11.00
C THR A 145 8.77 9.52 10.36
N TRP A 146 8.48 10.55 11.17
CA TRP A 146 8.20 11.95 10.73
C TRP A 146 9.37 12.88 10.99
#